data_20b284d7f8006c4fd05137797ef29f55
#
_entry.id   20b284d7f8006c4fd05137797ef29f55
#
_cell.length_a   1.000
_cell.length_b   1.000
_cell.length_c   1.000
_cell.angle_alpha   90.00
_cell.angle_beta   90.00
_cell.angle_gamma   90.00
#
_symmetry.space_group_name_H-M   'P 1'
#
loop_
_entity.id
_entity.type
_entity.pdbx_description
1 polymer ?
#
loop_
_entity_poly.entity_id
_entity_poly.type
_entity_poly.pdbx_seq_one_letter_code
_entity_poly.pdbx_strand_id
1 'polypeptide(L)'
;GVSVGSIYQYFENKEQIVAELLLRKSENLGQALKQLVMLQQQTSIQDIITLSIAFGFESLKSDQGFFIEILKNWHAYSDSEAAQVLESHFLEVGMYLFGRYYPHWDFETLKHKSFVIINSTLFTMMRYASKNTFLIEEQRLQQELSKMILSFLDTV
;
A
#
# COMPACT_ATOMS: atom_id res chain seq x y z
N GLY A 1 -14.94 -7.15 -27.17
CA GLY A 1 -13.57 -7.27 -26.71
C GLY A 1 -12.63 -6.51 -27.61
N VAL A 2 -11.68 -5.79 -27.06
CA VAL A 2 -10.63 -5.10 -27.83
C VAL A 2 -9.64 -6.15 -28.32
N SER A 3 -9.29 -6.12 -29.62
CA SER A 3 -8.32 -7.08 -30.17
C SER A 3 -6.90 -6.76 -29.67
N VAL A 4 -6.05 -7.78 -29.54
CA VAL A 4 -4.63 -7.60 -29.14
C VAL A 4 -3.93 -6.61 -30.09
N GLY A 5 -4.24 -6.64 -31.40
CA GLY A 5 -3.69 -5.70 -32.38
C GLY A 5 -4.07 -4.23 -32.14
N SER A 6 -5.25 -3.98 -31.53
CA SER A 6 -5.67 -2.62 -31.18
C SER A 6 -4.90 -2.05 -29.98
N ILE A 7 -4.44 -2.90 -29.07
CA ILE A 7 -3.67 -2.47 -27.90
C ILE A 7 -2.30 -1.92 -28.31
N TYR A 8 -1.61 -2.61 -29.25
CA TYR A 8 -0.31 -2.19 -29.75
C TYR A 8 -0.35 -0.95 -30.68
N GLN A 9 -1.53 -0.41 -30.99
CA GLN A 9 -1.65 0.91 -31.61
C GLN A 9 -1.45 2.07 -30.61
N TYR A 10 -1.65 1.79 -29.31
CA TYR A 10 -1.55 2.78 -28.23
C TYR A 10 -0.31 2.61 -27.35
N PHE A 11 0.32 1.42 -27.37
CA PHE A 11 1.47 1.09 -26.55
C PHE A 11 2.57 0.51 -27.41
N GLU A 12 3.77 1.07 -27.31
CA GLU A 12 4.93 0.64 -28.11
C GLU A 12 5.42 -0.77 -27.73
N ASN A 13 5.24 -1.16 -26.47
CA ASN A 13 5.70 -2.45 -25.95
C ASN A 13 4.90 -2.89 -24.72
N LYS A 14 5.17 -4.10 -24.25
CA LYS A 14 4.51 -4.70 -23.08
C LYS A 14 4.82 -3.93 -21.79
N GLU A 15 6.03 -3.40 -21.68
CA GLU A 15 6.51 -2.67 -20.52
C GLU A 15 5.68 -1.39 -20.30
N GLN A 16 5.33 -0.69 -21.37
CA GLN A 16 4.42 0.47 -21.29
C GLN A 16 3.02 0.09 -20.81
N ILE A 17 2.50 -1.06 -21.26
CA ILE A 17 1.18 -1.54 -20.78
C ILE A 17 1.24 -1.82 -19.27
N VAL A 18 2.31 -2.48 -18.81
CA VAL A 18 2.48 -2.79 -17.40
C VAL A 18 2.64 -1.52 -16.57
N ALA A 19 3.41 -0.55 -17.03
CA ALA A 19 3.60 0.74 -16.36
C ALA A 19 2.28 1.50 -16.22
N GLU A 20 1.48 1.59 -17.29
CA GLU A 20 0.17 2.25 -17.24
C GLU A 20 -0.81 1.53 -16.29
N LEU A 21 -0.83 0.20 -16.32
CA LEU A 21 -1.65 -0.59 -15.40
C LEU A 21 -1.22 -0.39 -13.94
N LEU A 22 0.08 -0.35 -13.69
CA LEU A 22 0.63 -0.11 -12.36
C LEU A 22 0.24 1.27 -11.86
N LEU A 23 0.38 2.30 -12.70
CA LEU A 23 -0.01 3.67 -12.38
C LEU A 23 -1.48 3.75 -11.97
N ARG A 24 -2.39 3.27 -12.83
CA ARG A 24 -3.83 3.27 -12.53
C ARG A 24 -4.21 2.50 -11.28
N LYS A 25 -3.61 1.33 -11.08
CA LYS A 25 -3.86 0.53 -9.87
C LYS A 25 -3.33 1.22 -8.62
N SER A 26 -2.17 1.86 -8.71
CA SER A 26 -1.57 2.62 -7.62
C SER A 26 -2.43 3.83 -7.22
N GLU A 27 -2.91 4.59 -8.21
CA GLU A 27 -3.83 5.71 -7.98
C GLU A 27 -5.13 5.23 -7.33
N ASN A 28 -5.77 4.20 -7.89
CA ASN A 28 -7.03 3.67 -7.36
C ASN A 28 -6.89 3.16 -5.92
N LEU A 29 -5.82 2.44 -5.63
CA LEU A 29 -5.55 1.91 -4.29
C LEU A 29 -5.29 3.02 -3.28
N GLY A 30 -4.47 4.01 -3.66
CA GLY A 30 -4.18 5.17 -2.82
C GLY A 30 -5.43 6.00 -2.52
N GLN A 31 -6.25 6.28 -3.54
CA GLN A 31 -7.51 7.00 -3.37
C GLN A 31 -8.52 6.23 -2.50
N ALA A 32 -8.64 4.92 -2.69
CA ALA A 32 -9.54 4.10 -1.89
C ALA A 32 -9.12 4.05 -0.42
N LEU A 33 -7.82 3.92 -0.14
CA LEU A 33 -7.30 3.99 1.23
C LEU A 33 -7.52 5.37 1.86
N LYS A 34 -7.28 6.44 1.10
CA LYS A 34 -7.55 7.81 1.56
C LYS A 34 -9.01 8.00 1.93
N GLN A 35 -9.94 7.54 1.10
CA GLN A 35 -11.37 7.58 1.38
C GLN A 35 -11.73 6.78 2.64
N LEU A 36 -11.19 5.55 2.78
CA LEU A 36 -11.39 4.73 3.98
C LEU A 36 -11.01 5.51 5.24
N VAL A 37 -9.83 6.11 5.27
CA VAL A 37 -9.30 6.85 6.42
C VAL A 37 -10.10 8.13 6.69
N MET A 38 -10.50 8.85 5.64
CA MET A 38 -11.27 10.09 5.78
C MET A 38 -12.71 9.87 6.31
N LEU A 39 -13.33 8.75 5.95
CA LEU A 39 -14.68 8.42 6.43
C LEU A 39 -14.69 8.02 7.91
N GLN A 40 -13.56 7.63 8.49
CA GLN A 40 -13.43 7.14 9.87
C GLN A 40 -13.05 8.26 10.86
N GLN A 41 -13.79 9.39 10.86
CA GLN A 41 -13.41 10.58 11.62
C GLN A 41 -13.43 10.43 13.14
N GLN A 42 -14.25 9.54 13.69
CA GLN A 42 -14.42 9.33 15.14
C GLN A 42 -13.87 7.99 15.63
N THR A 43 -13.11 7.31 14.81
CA THR A 43 -12.58 5.96 15.08
C THR A 43 -11.27 6.06 15.85
N SER A 44 -10.98 5.10 16.73
CA SER A 44 -9.69 5.03 17.41
C SER A 44 -8.54 4.77 16.43
N ILE A 45 -7.32 5.18 16.79
CA ILE A 45 -6.12 4.88 15.97
C ILE A 45 -5.95 3.36 15.77
N GLN A 46 -6.25 2.56 16.78
CA GLN A 46 -6.17 1.11 16.72
C GLN A 46 -7.14 0.53 15.67
N ASP A 47 -8.39 0.97 15.68
CA ASP A 47 -9.40 0.47 14.75
C ASP A 47 -9.09 0.86 13.32
N ILE A 48 -8.65 2.10 13.08
CA ILE A 48 -8.35 2.55 11.73
C ILE A 48 -7.09 1.88 11.16
N ILE A 49 -6.08 1.61 11.98
CA ILE A 49 -4.92 0.80 11.57
C ILE A 49 -5.37 -0.60 11.21
N THR A 50 -6.20 -1.23 12.04
CA THR A 50 -6.74 -2.58 11.77
C THR A 50 -7.54 -2.62 10.46
N LEU A 51 -8.41 -1.65 10.24
CA LEU A 51 -9.19 -1.51 8.99
C LEU A 51 -8.29 -1.28 7.77
N SER A 52 -7.27 -0.44 7.89
CA SER A 52 -6.34 -0.17 6.79
C SER A 52 -5.51 -1.40 6.41
N ILE A 53 -5.08 -2.19 7.40
CA ILE A 53 -4.38 -3.46 7.16
C ILE A 53 -5.31 -4.46 6.46
N ALA A 54 -6.53 -4.65 6.97
CA ALA A 54 -7.51 -5.54 6.37
C ALA A 54 -7.83 -5.14 4.92
N PHE A 55 -8.00 -3.85 4.66
CA PHE A 55 -8.19 -3.30 3.32
C PHE A 55 -7.01 -3.63 2.40
N GLY A 56 -5.77 -3.51 2.87
CA GLY A 56 -4.57 -3.84 2.10
C GLY A 56 -4.54 -5.32 1.70
N PHE A 57 -4.82 -6.23 2.63
CA PHE A 57 -4.87 -7.67 2.34
C PHE A 57 -5.97 -8.02 1.33
N GLU A 58 -7.16 -7.47 1.48
CA GLU A 58 -8.27 -7.70 0.53
C GLU A 58 -7.95 -7.12 -0.86
N SER A 59 -7.31 -5.95 -0.93
CA SER A 59 -6.88 -5.35 -2.19
C SER A 59 -5.88 -6.24 -2.93
N LEU A 60 -4.90 -6.83 -2.22
CA LEU A 60 -3.94 -7.76 -2.80
C LEU A 60 -4.58 -9.06 -3.29
N LYS A 61 -5.61 -9.56 -2.62
CA LYS A 61 -6.36 -10.76 -3.05
C LYS A 61 -7.20 -10.49 -4.30
N SER A 62 -7.87 -9.34 -4.34
CA SER A 62 -8.76 -8.98 -5.45
C SER A 62 -8.03 -8.63 -6.74
N ASP A 63 -6.75 -8.38 -6.67
CA ASP A 63 -5.87 -7.89 -7.73
C ASP A 63 -5.43 -8.96 -8.75
N GLN A 64 -5.82 -10.22 -8.57
CA GLN A 64 -5.45 -11.34 -9.45
C GLN A 64 -3.93 -11.58 -9.57
N GLY A 65 -3.18 -11.17 -8.56
CA GLY A 65 -1.73 -11.38 -8.48
C GLY A 65 -0.88 -10.34 -9.21
N PHE A 66 -1.45 -9.24 -9.67
CA PHE A 66 -0.73 -8.19 -10.38
C PHE A 66 0.40 -7.60 -9.52
N PHE A 67 0.11 -7.18 -8.28
CA PHE A 67 1.14 -6.65 -7.38
C PHE A 67 2.18 -7.70 -6.98
N ILE A 68 1.81 -8.98 -6.97
CA ILE A 68 2.76 -10.09 -6.74
C ILE A 68 3.76 -10.18 -7.90
N GLU A 69 3.32 -10.02 -9.13
CA GLU A 69 4.21 -10.01 -10.29
C GLU A 69 5.12 -8.76 -10.32
N ILE A 70 4.60 -7.61 -9.91
CA ILE A 70 5.41 -6.41 -9.70
C ILE A 70 6.49 -6.65 -8.63
N LEU A 71 6.15 -7.29 -7.50
CA LEU A 71 7.13 -7.62 -6.47
C LEU A 71 8.25 -8.56 -6.96
N LYS A 72 7.90 -9.57 -7.76
CA LYS A 72 8.90 -10.48 -8.35
C LYS A 72 9.89 -9.76 -9.26
N ASN A 73 9.45 -8.67 -9.88
CA ASN A 73 10.23 -7.84 -10.80
C ASN A 73 10.52 -6.44 -10.21
N TRP A 74 10.59 -6.32 -8.89
CA TRP A 74 10.70 -5.05 -8.20
C TRP A 74 11.83 -4.15 -8.70
N HIS A 75 12.98 -4.75 -9.00
CA HIS A 75 14.14 -4.03 -9.54
C HIS A 75 13.86 -3.30 -10.87
N ALA A 76 12.85 -3.73 -11.64
CA ALA A 76 12.45 -3.07 -12.88
C ALA A 76 11.43 -1.94 -12.66
N TYR A 77 10.75 -1.93 -11.52
CA TYR A 77 9.64 -1.01 -11.27
C TYR A 77 9.88 -0.04 -10.11
N SER A 78 10.88 -0.27 -9.25
CA SER A 78 11.14 0.55 -8.05
C SER A 78 11.35 2.04 -8.36
N ASP A 79 11.95 2.34 -9.50
CA ASP A 79 12.24 3.71 -9.94
C ASP A 79 11.18 4.26 -10.91
N SER A 80 10.09 3.52 -11.14
CA SER A 80 9.02 3.94 -12.06
C SER A 80 8.18 5.07 -11.46
N GLU A 81 7.58 5.88 -12.34
CA GLU A 81 6.60 6.90 -11.95
C GLU A 81 5.46 6.29 -11.13
N ALA A 82 5.00 5.10 -11.50
CA ALA A 82 3.93 4.41 -10.81
C ALA A 82 4.30 4.01 -9.36
N ALA A 83 5.54 3.60 -9.12
CA ALA A 83 6.02 3.33 -7.77
C ALA A 83 6.08 4.61 -6.94
N GLN A 84 6.56 5.72 -7.51
CA GLN A 84 6.59 7.02 -6.86
C GLN A 84 5.18 7.54 -6.53
N VAL A 85 4.23 7.37 -7.44
CA VAL A 85 2.81 7.74 -7.22
C VAL A 85 2.22 6.92 -6.08
N LEU A 86 2.45 5.61 -6.07
CA LEU A 86 1.98 4.73 -4.99
C LEU A 86 2.55 5.15 -3.64
N GLU A 87 3.86 5.34 -3.57
CA GLU A 87 4.55 5.78 -2.36
C GLU A 87 4.04 7.14 -1.87
N SER A 88 3.85 8.10 -2.79
CA SER A 88 3.34 9.43 -2.45
C SER A 88 1.93 9.37 -1.87
N HIS A 89 1.03 8.59 -2.46
CA HIS A 89 -0.33 8.41 -1.93
C HIS A 89 -0.34 7.78 -0.54
N PHE A 90 0.46 6.73 -0.33
CA PHE A 90 0.53 6.10 0.99
C PHE A 90 1.17 7.01 2.03
N LEU A 91 2.23 7.76 1.66
CA LEU A 91 2.85 8.72 2.55
C LEU A 91 1.87 9.84 2.94
N GLU A 92 1.13 10.38 1.97
CA GLU A 92 0.09 11.39 2.21
C GLU A 92 -0.98 10.88 3.20
N VAL A 93 -1.47 9.65 2.98
CA VAL A 93 -2.46 9.03 3.87
C VAL A 93 -1.88 8.80 5.27
N GLY A 94 -0.65 8.31 5.36
CA GLY A 94 0.05 8.11 6.64
C GLY A 94 0.25 9.41 7.41
N MET A 95 0.72 10.45 6.74
CA MET A 95 0.91 11.77 7.34
C MET A 95 -0.43 12.40 7.79
N TYR A 96 -1.47 12.26 7.00
CA TYR A 96 -2.81 12.74 7.38
C TYR A 96 -3.32 11.98 8.61
N LEU A 97 -3.24 10.66 8.59
CA LEU A 97 -3.72 9.81 9.67
C LEU A 97 -2.96 10.08 10.97
N PHE A 98 -1.63 9.96 10.94
CA PHE A 98 -0.82 10.08 12.15
C PHE A 98 -0.78 11.53 12.66
N GLY A 99 -0.76 12.53 11.78
CA GLY A 99 -0.85 13.93 12.18
C GLY A 99 -2.14 14.27 12.93
N ARG A 100 -3.24 13.57 12.64
CA ARG A 100 -4.50 13.71 13.36
C ARG A 100 -4.45 13.15 14.79
N TYR A 101 -3.78 12.01 15.00
CA TYR A 101 -3.70 11.34 16.30
C TYR A 101 -2.50 11.78 17.14
N TYR A 102 -1.44 12.27 16.47
CA TYR A 102 -0.20 12.72 17.10
C TYR A 102 0.14 14.17 16.68
N PRO A 103 -0.72 15.14 17.03
CA PRO A 103 -0.57 16.54 16.58
C PRO A 103 0.67 17.25 17.16
N HIS A 104 1.34 16.63 18.13
CA HIS A 104 2.57 17.14 18.74
C HIS A 104 3.84 16.75 17.97
N TRP A 105 3.75 15.84 16.99
CA TRP A 105 4.89 15.49 16.17
C TRP A 105 5.19 16.60 15.16
N ASP A 106 6.47 16.87 14.98
CA ASP A 106 6.89 17.73 13.88
C ASP A 106 6.79 17.02 12.52
N PHE A 107 6.92 17.79 11.46
CA PHE A 107 6.78 17.30 10.09
C PHE A 107 7.78 16.18 9.76
N GLU A 108 9.03 16.30 10.21
CA GLU A 108 10.07 15.31 9.93
C GLU A 108 9.81 13.99 10.66
N THR A 109 9.43 14.04 11.93
CA THR A 109 9.01 12.85 12.69
C THR A 109 7.84 12.15 12.02
N LEU A 110 6.82 12.91 11.64
CA LEU A 110 5.63 12.41 10.97
C LEU A 110 5.97 11.71 9.65
N LYS A 111 6.81 12.35 8.83
CA LYS A 111 7.27 11.83 7.55
C LYS A 111 8.06 10.53 7.71
N HIS A 112 9.05 10.52 8.60
CA HIS A 112 9.90 9.33 8.80
C HIS A 112 9.12 8.15 9.37
N LYS A 113 8.27 8.39 10.38
CA LYS A 113 7.42 7.31 10.94
C LYS A 113 6.43 6.77 9.91
N SER A 114 5.79 7.65 9.13
CA SER A 114 4.90 7.23 8.04
C SER A 114 5.64 6.37 7.01
N PHE A 115 6.81 6.80 6.57
CA PHE A 115 7.63 6.07 5.61
C PHE A 115 7.97 4.64 6.11
N VAL A 116 8.46 4.52 7.34
CA VAL A 116 8.84 3.21 7.92
C VAL A 116 7.62 2.29 8.04
N ILE A 117 6.50 2.80 8.57
CA ILE A 117 5.27 2.01 8.75
C ILE A 117 4.76 1.52 7.41
N ILE A 118 4.63 2.41 6.43
CA ILE A 118 4.06 2.09 5.12
C ILE A 118 4.91 1.02 4.42
N ASN A 119 6.21 1.24 4.31
CA ASN A 119 7.08 0.31 3.61
C ASN A 119 7.14 -1.05 4.30
N SER A 120 7.28 -1.09 5.63
CA SER A 120 7.27 -2.34 6.39
C SER A 120 5.97 -3.12 6.21
N THR A 121 4.84 -2.42 6.23
CA THR A 121 3.51 -3.03 6.10
C THR A 121 3.27 -3.54 4.69
N LEU A 122 3.52 -2.72 3.67
CA LEU A 122 3.33 -3.11 2.27
C LEU A 122 4.21 -4.31 1.90
N PHE A 123 5.50 -4.27 2.23
CA PHE A 123 6.39 -5.38 1.93
C PHE A 123 5.98 -6.67 2.64
N THR A 124 5.54 -6.59 3.88
CA THR A 124 5.05 -7.76 4.63
C THR A 124 3.80 -8.34 3.97
N MET A 125 2.84 -7.50 3.60
CA MET A 125 1.62 -7.93 2.92
C MET A 125 1.91 -8.57 1.56
N MET A 126 2.73 -7.92 0.72
CA MET A 126 3.11 -8.43 -0.58
C MET A 126 3.90 -9.75 -0.46
N ARG A 127 4.80 -9.83 0.51
CA ARG A 127 5.56 -11.05 0.78
C ARG A 127 4.66 -12.20 1.21
N TYR A 128 3.69 -11.94 2.06
CA TYR A 128 2.67 -12.91 2.44
C TYR A 128 1.86 -13.38 1.22
N ALA A 129 1.35 -12.44 0.42
CA ALA A 129 0.54 -12.73 -0.76
C ALA A 129 1.30 -13.53 -1.83
N SER A 130 2.62 -13.47 -1.88
CA SER A 130 3.46 -14.21 -2.85
C SER A 130 3.46 -15.73 -2.68
N LYS A 131 2.73 -16.28 -1.70
CA LYS A 131 2.56 -17.73 -1.41
C LYS A 131 3.86 -18.50 -1.09
N ASN A 132 4.98 -17.83 -0.98
CA ASN A 132 6.27 -18.41 -0.61
C ASN A 132 6.60 -18.24 0.88
N THR A 133 5.60 -17.96 1.68
CA THR A 133 5.74 -17.81 3.13
C THR A 133 5.34 -19.11 3.83
N PHE A 134 6.02 -19.41 4.93
CA PHE A 134 5.66 -20.47 5.86
C PHE A 134 4.17 -20.40 6.21
N LEU A 135 3.64 -21.46 6.79
CA LEU A 135 2.25 -21.55 7.24
C LEU A 135 1.90 -20.46 8.28
N ILE A 136 1.75 -19.23 7.80
CA ILE A 136 1.38 -18.08 8.61
C ILE A 136 -0.11 -17.85 8.39
N GLU A 137 -0.87 -17.81 9.47
CA GLU A 137 -2.28 -17.47 9.45
C GLU A 137 -2.46 -15.97 9.22
N GLU A 138 -3.28 -15.60 8.23
CA GLU A 138 -3.48 -14.21 7.83
C GLU A 138 -4.01 -13.33 8.95
N GLN A 139 -5.02 -13.82 9.67
CA GLN A 139 -5.60 -13.05 10.77
C GLN A 139 -4.58 -12.73 11.85
N ARG A 140 -3.73 -13.70 12.18
CA ARG A 140 -2.64 -13.48 13.13
C ARG A 140 -1.61 -12.50 12.61
N LEU A 141 -1.26 -12.58 11.33
CA LEU A 141 -0.33 -11.62 10.72
C LEU A 141 -0.89 -10.19 10.75
N GLN A 142 -2.18 -10.01 10.44
CA GLN A 142 -2.84 -8.71 10.55
C GLN A 142 -2.78 -8.15 11.98
N GLN A 143 -3.00 -8.98 12.99
CA GLN A 143 -2.91 -8.60 14.39
C GLN A 143 -1.49 -8.20 14.79
N GLU A 144 -0.48 -8.96 14.38
CA GLU A 144 0.92 -8.64 14.68
C GLU A 144 1.39 -7.37 13.95
N LEU A 145 0.96 -7.13 12.72
CA LEU A 145 1.20 -5.86 12.02
C LEU A 145 0.57 -4.68 12.76
N SER A 146 -0.68 -4.81 13.21
CA SER A 146 -1.35 -3.76 13.98
C SER A 146 -0.60 -3.44 15.28
N LYS A 147 -0.19 -4.46 16.02
CA LYS A 147 0.61 -4.30 17.26
C LYS A 147 1.95 -3.62 16.99
N MET A 148 2.65 -4.05 15.92
CA MET A 148 3.93 -3.46 15.53
C MET A 148 3.78 -1.97 15.24
N ILE A 149 2.78 -1.58 14.46
CA ILE A 149 2.52 -0.18 14.10
C ILE A 149 2.22 0.63 15.36
N LEU A 150 1.30 0.17 16.21
CA LEU A 150 0.91 0.87 17.45
C LEU A 150 2.11 1.05 18.38
N SER A 151 2.89 -0.01 18.61
CA SER A 151 4.09 0.08 19.43
C SER A 151 5.12 1.06 18.86
N PHE A 152 5.28 1.10 17.53
CA PHE A 152 6.21 2.04 16.88
C PHE A 152 5.72 3.49 16.94
N LEU A 153 4.41 3.71 16.89
CA LEU A 153 3.82 5.04 17.04
C LEU A 153 4.00 5.59 18.46
N ASP A 154 3.94 4.73 19.46
CA ASP A 154 4.08 5.11 20.89
C ASP A 154 5.55 5.33 21.32
N THR A 155 6.52 5.01 20.46
CA THR A 155 7.94 5.34 20.75
C THR A 155 8.18 6.84 20.53
N VAL A 156 8.57 7.54 21.58
CA VAL A 156 8.98 8.95 21.55
C VAL A 156 10.37 9.09 20.93
#